data_de6391ec5a3f59fe4237795f8893fe7c
#
_entry.id   de6391ec5a3f59fe4237795f8893fe7c
#
_cell.length_a   1.000
_cell.length_b   1.000
_cell.length_c   1.000
_cell.angle_alpha   90.00
_cell.angle_beta   90.00
_cell.angle_gamma   90.00
#
_symmetry.space_group_name_H-M   'P 1'
#
loop_
_entity.id
_entity.type
_entity.pdbx_description
1 polymer ?
#
loop_
_entity_poly.entity_id
_entity_poly.type
_entity_poly.pdbx_seq_one_letter_code
_entity_poly.pdbx_strand_id
1 'polypeptide(L)'
;MNIFKSESSKRFSDAVKAKSTLLEPQLGPLPVYRIPLKEEKIKINGCRFFSFGEPSKFGSKQQSRTIMVLGATGAGKSTLINGMINYILGVKWGDTYRFKLVDEGQTKCQAHSQTSEVTVYKLFYRDGFEVPFSLTIIDTPGFGDTRGIERDREITVQLQNLFASKDGVSEIDAVCFVAQAALARLTSTQRYVFDSILSIFGKDIAENIRILVTFADGQKPPVLEGIIESGVPCPKSKDGIPVHFKFNNSALFADNKSADTQSGDDDEENFDQMFWNMGTKSMKRFFTALNQIETKSLTLTNEVLRERKQLEVSVENLQVQVRLGLAKLEEIRETREKIKEHEAAIKTNENFEFDVSLKKPVQVDISGSGDYITNCQQCQVTCHFPCGIPNDANKRGCWAIDQNTGRCRECKGKCNWNVHFNQRYRWDYKDVTEKRTVKELKENYEKATGQKMTVEGLMRQLKGEYDIMQNEVKKLMEKSTKCLNRLKEIALKPNPLSTPEYIEMLIEGEKQEAKPGWKKRVESLMKMKEKAEFMAKVEKGEKPLSRQESLDVKF
;
A
#
# COMPACT_ATOMS: atom_id res chain seq x y z
N MET A 1 -42.92 -51.77 -24.45
CA MET A 1 -41.85 -51.71 -23.42
C MET A 1 -40.86 -50.67 -23.86
N ASN A 2 -41.18 -49.40 -23.53
CA ASN A 2 -40.37 -48.21 -23.93
C ASN A 2 -39.34 -47.96 -22.84
N ILE A 3 -38.10 -48.23 -23.18
CA ILE A 3 -36.95 -47.89 -22.34
C ILE A 3 -36.61 -46.41 -22.61
N PHE A 4 -37.14 -45.53 -21.78
CA PHE A 4 -36.64 -44.20 -21.66
C PHE A 4 -35.24 -44.28 -21.01
N LYS A 5 -34.18 -44.25 -21.82
CA LYS A 5 -32.86 -43.87 -21.35
C LYS A 5 -32.93 -42.38 -20.95
N SER A 6 -32.92 -42.12 -19.65
CA SER A 6 -32.69 -40.77 -19.13
C SER A 6 -31.33 -40.30 -19.64
N GLU A 7 -31.29 -39.33 -20.54
CA GLU A 7 -30.07 -38.52 -20.76
C GLU A 7 -29.72 -37.90 -19.41
N SER A 8 -28.65 -38.41 -18.78
CA SER A 8 -28.10 -37.80 -17.57
C SER A 8 -27.70 -36.39 -17.95
N SER A 9 -28.38 -35.41 -17.40
CA SER A 9 -28.02 -33.98 -17.60
C SER A 9 -26.55 -33.84 -17.19
N LYS A 10 -25.68 -33.51 -18.14
CA LYS A 10 -24.25 -33.27 -17.88
C LYS A 10 -24.12 -32.24 -16.77
N ARG A 11 -23.34 -32.57 -15.74
CA ARG A 11 -23.07 -31.65 -14.65
C ARG A 11 -22.46 -30.35 -15.22
N PHE A 12 -22.68 -29.23 -14.54
CA PHE A 12 -22.16 -27.93 -14.98
C PHE A 12 -20.63 -27.93 -15.07
N SER A 13 -19.93 -28.56 -14.11
CA SER A 13 -18.48 -28.70 -14.14
C SER A 13 -17.95 -29.42 -15.39
N ASP A 14 -18.65 -30.44 -15.89
CA ASP A 14 -18.27 -31.15 -17.12
C ASP A 14 -18.46 -30.27 -18.36
N ALA A 15 -19.51 -29.45 -18.38
CA ALA A 15 -19.75 -28.49 -19.45
C ALA A 15 -18.68 -27.36 -19.46
N VAL A 16 -18.22 -26.92 -18.29
CA VAL A 16 -17.13 -25.95 -18.17
C VAL A 16 -15.81 -26.58 -18.62
N LYS A 17 -15.50 -27.82 -18.20
CA LYS A 17 -14.30 -28.55 -18.61
C LYS A 17 -14.17 -28.62 -20.13
N ALA A 18 -15.26 -28.91 -20.83
CA ALA A 18 -15.27 -28.99 -22.30
C ALA A 18 -14.87 -27.69 -23.01
N LYS A 19 -14.99 -26.53 -22.33
CA LYS A 19 -14.64 -25.20 -22.83
C LYS A 19 -13.34 -24.66 -22.24
N SER A 20 -12.71 -25.40 -21.36
CA SER A 20 -11.50 -25.02 -20.61
C SER A 20 -10.24 -25.51 -21.32
N THR A 21 -9.12 -24.82 -21.11
CA THR A 21 -7.82 -25.18 -21.68
C THR A 21 -7.04 -26.05 -20.70
N LEU A 22 -6.59 -27.22 -21.14
CA LEU A 22 -5.68 -28.07 -20.35
C LEU A 22 -4.35 -27.33 -20.12
N LEU A 23 -3.87 -27.31 -18.88
CA LEU A 23 -2.57 -26.75 -18.54
C LEU A 23 -1.48 -27.81 -18.68
N GLU A 24 -0.44 -27.48 -19.47
CA GLU A 24 0.75 -28.33 -19.69
C GLU A 24 2.01 -27.55 -19.27
N PRO A 25 3.05 -28.24 -18.76
CA PRO A 25 3.08 -29.66 -18.36
C PRO A 25 2.21 -29.94 -17.15
N GLN A 26 1.67 -31.15 -17.04
CA GLN A 26 0.91 -31.58 -15.87
C GLN A 26 1.85 -31.69 -14.67
N LEU A 27 1.59 -30.90 -13.65
CA LEU A 27 2.40 -30.85 -12.40
C LEU A 27 1.90 -31.76 -11.29
N GLY A 28 0.89 -32.56 -11.56
CA GLY A 28 0.26 -33.41 -10.57
C GLY A 28 -0.46 -34.63 -11.19
N PRO A 29 -1.04 -35.49 -10.36
CA PRO A 29 -1.68 -36.74 -10.80
C PRO A 29 -2.99 -36.50 -11.57
N LEU A 30 -3.62 -35.35 -11.39
CA LEU A 30 -4.88 -35.01 -12.06
C LEU A 30 -4.68 -33.93 -13.12
N PRO A 31 -5.36 -34.04 -14.28
CA PRO A 31 -5.45 -32.97 -15.27
C PRO A 31 -6.03 -31.69 -14.67
N VAL A 32 -5.35 -30.57 -14.91
CA VAL A 32 -5.77 -29.26 -14.43
C VAL A 32 -6.13 -28.38 -15.62
N TYR A 33 -7.31 -27.78 -15.54
CA TYR A 33 -7.86 -26.94 -16.61
C TYR A 33 -7.95 -25.49 -16.18
N ARG A 34 -7.50 -24.57 -17.05
CA ARG A 34 -7.77 -23.14 -16.92
C ARG A 34 -9.17 -22.86 -17.44
N ILE A 35 -10.02 -22.26 -16.60
CA ILE A 35 -11.39 -21.87 -17.01
C ILE A 35 -11.34 -20.78 -18.08
N PRO A 36 -12.33 -20.70 -18.99
CA PRO A 36 -12.35 -19.72 -20.06
C PRO A 36 -12.67 -18.33 -19.48
N LEU A 37 -11.62 -17.55 -19.24
CA LEU A 37 -11.71 -16.16 -18.79
C LEU A 37 -11.62 -15.19 -19.96
N LYS A 38 -12.45 -14.16 -19.92
CA LYS A 38 -12.37 -13.01 -20.81
C LYS A 38 -11.69 -11.86 -20.09
N GLU A 39 -10.60 -11.34 -20.64
CA GLU A 39 -9.97 -10.14 -20.13
C GLU A 39 -10.79 -8.91 -20.50
N GLU A 40 -11.14 -8.10 -19.52
CA GLU A 40 -11.94 -6.89 -19.69
C GLU A 40 -11.03 -5.70 -20.03
N LYS A 41 -11.50 -4.82 -20.93
CA LYS A 41 -10.74 -3.64 -21.37
C LYS A 41 -10.80 -2.46 -20.38
N ILE A 42 -10.87 -2.74 -19.08
CA ILE A 42 -10.86 -1.74 -18.01
C ILE A 42 -9.40 -1.33 -17.75
N LYS A 43 -9.10 -0.03 -17.85
CA LYS A 43 -7.75 0.50 -17.67
C LYS A 43 -7.63 1.20 -16.32
N ILE A 44 -7.27 0.46 -15.28
CA ILE A 44 -6.91 0.99 -13.97
C ILE A 44 -5.45 0.60 -13.70
N ASN A 45 -4.61 1.59 -13.40
CA ASN A 45 -3.18 1.36 -13.22
C ASN A 45 -2.89 0.37 -12.09
N GLY A 46 -2.13 -0.69 -12.39
CA GLY A 46 -1.80 -1.76 -11.45
C GLY A 46 -2.94 -2.77 -11.20
N CYS A 47 -4.00 -2.75 -12.02
CA CYS A 47 -5.14 -3.65 -11.88
C CYS A 47 -5.47 -4.36 -13.19
N ARG A 48 -5.85 -5.64 -13.09
CA ARG A 48 -6.34 -6.45 -14.20
C ARG A 48 -7.74 -6.95 -13.91
N PHE A 49 -8.55 -7.12 -14.96
CA PHE A 49 -9.94 -7.54 -14.84
C PHE A 49 -10.24 -8.71 -15.76
N PHE A 50 -10.83 -9.75 -15.19
CA PHE A 50 -11.26 -10.93 -15.91
C PHE A 50 -12.70 -11.25 -15.57
N SER A 51 -13.45 -11.81 -16.54
CA SER A 51 -14.80 -12.30 -16.33
C SER A 51 -14.95 -13.74 -16.80
N PHE A 52 -15.77 -14.49 -16.05
CA PHE A 52 -16.28 -15.82 -16.41
C PHE A 52 -17.80 -15.73 -16.62
N GLY A 53 -18.25 -16.13 -17.80
CA GLY A 53 -19.65 -15.97 -18.20
C GLY A 53 -19.97 -14.54 -18.67
N GLU A 54 -21.26 -14.24 -18.78
CA GLU A 54 -21.78 -12.93 -19.15
C GLU A 54 -22.86 -12.49 -18.19
N PRO A 55 -23.04 -11.18 -17.95
CA PRO A 55 -24.15 -10.68 -17.16
C PRO A 55 -25.48 -11.18 -17.69
N SER A 56 -26.46 -11.42 -16.81
CA SER A 56 -27.83 -11.79 -17.23
C SER A 56 -28.44 -10.67 -18.07
N LYS A 57 -28.88 -11.02 -19.27
CA LYS A 57 -29.57 -10.08 -20.20
C LYS A 57 -31.00 -9.75 -19.77
N PHE A 58 -31.59 -10.57 -18.93
CA PHE A 58 -32.97 -10.37 -18.45
C PHE A 58 -32.92 -9.86 -17.02
N GLY A 59 -33.27 -8.60 -16.82
CA GLY A 59 -33.54 -7.80 -15.63
C GLY A 59 -33.77 -8.43 -14.25
N SER A 60 -33.45 -9.69 -14.02
CA SER A 60 -33.43 -10.27 -12.70
C SER A 60 -32.26 -9.59 -11.93
N LYS A 61 -32.59 -8.89 -10.84
CA LYS A 61 -31.61 -8.41 -9.86
C LYS A 61 -30.92 -9.63 -9.22
N GLN A 62 -30.04 -10.30 -10.01
CA GLN A 62 -29.24 -11.36 -9.47
C GLN A 62 -28.31 -10.75 -8.41
N GLN A 63 -28.36 -11.28 -7.20
CA GLN A 63 -27.49 -10.85 -6.12
C GLN A 63 -26.03 -11.02 -6.54
N SER A 64 -25.22 -10.00 -6.28
CA SER A 64 -23.77 -10.04 -6.48
C SER A 64 -23.07 -9.88 -5.15
N ARG A 65 -22.00 -10.61 -4.93
CA ARG A 65 -21.15 -10.50 -3.76
C ARG A 65 -19.71 -10.21 -4.17
N THR A 66 -19.04 -9.36 -3.40
CA THR A 66 -17.65 -8.97 -3.63
C THR A 66 -16.80 -9.35 -2.44
N ILE A 67 -15.75 -10.11 -2.68
CA ILE A 67 -14.75 -10.46 -1.66
C ILE A 67 -13.37 -10.00 -2.08
N MET A 68 -12.57 -9.59 -1.11
CA MET A 68 -11.15 -9.30 -1.29
C MET A 68 -10.31 -10.30 -0.51
N VAL A 69 -9.30 -10.88 -1.16
CA VAL A 69 -8.42 -11.88 -0.55
C VAL A 69 -7.07 -11.24 -0.27
N LEU A 70 -6.74 -11.10 1.01
CA LEU A 70 -5.55 -10.44 1.53
C LEU A 70 -4.75 -11.37 2.44
N GLY A 71 -3.44 -11.18 2.54
CA GLY A 71 -2.57 -11.96 3.42
C GLY A 71 -1.11 -11.90 3.00
N ALA A 72 -0.24 -12.50 3.80
CA ALA A 72 1.19 -12.57 3.56
C ALA A 72 1.53 -13.29 2.24
N THR A 73 2.72 -12.99 1.69
CA THR A 73 3.31 -13.82 0.64
C THR A 73 3.47 -15.26 1.16
N GLY A 74 3.06 -16.25 0.36
CA GLY A 74 3.07 -17.66 0.75
C GLY A 74 1.92 -18.11 1.67
N ALA A 75 0.97 -17.24 2.03
CA ALA A 75 -0.19 -17.65 2.85
C ALA A 75 -1.19 -18.59 2.15
N GLY A 76 -0.98 -18.94 0.88
CA GLY A 76 -1.84 -19.85 0.13
C GLY A 76 -3.08 -19.19 -0.50
N LYS A 77 -3.07 -17.85 -0.73
CA LYS A 77 -4.21 -17.11 -1.32
C LYS A 77 -4.65 -17.66 -2.67
N SER A 78 -3.73 -17.77 -3.63
CA SER A 78 -4.03 -18.22 -5.00
C SER A 78 -4.56 -19.64 -5.04
N THR A 79 -3.99 -20.54 -4.21
CA THR A 79 -4.49 -21.91 -4.09
C THR A 79 -5.89 -21.96 -3.45
N LEU A 80 -6.14 -21.09 -2.47
CA LEU A 80 -7.46 -20.97 -1.84
C LEU A 80 -8.51 -20.46 -2.85
N ILE A 81 -8.18 -19.47 -3.66
CA ILE A 81 -9.05 -18.96 -4.74
C ILE A 81 -9.33 -20.08 -5.76
N ASN A 82 -8.32 -20.90 -6.10
CA ASN A 82 -8.51 -22.08 -6.95
C ASN A 82 -9.41 -23.14 -6.27
N GLY A 83 -9.34 -23.29 -4.96
CA GLY A 83 -10.28 -24.09 -4.19
C GLY A 83 -11.72 -23.57 -4.26
N MET A 84 -11.90 -22.25 -4.15
CA MET A 84 -13.20 -21.60 -4.26
C MET A 84 -13.85 -21.85 -5.63
N ILE A 85 -13.11 -21.74 -6.72
CA ILE A 85 -13.67 -21.96 -8.07
C ILE A 85 -14.07 -23.43 -8.26
N ASN A 86 -13.30 -24.39 -7.78
CA ASN A 86 -13.68 -25.81 -7.86
C ASN A 86 -14.97 -26.09 -7.08
N TYR A 87 -15.12 -25.49 -5.89
CA TYR A 87 -16.35 -25.59 -5.12
C TYR A 87 -17.54 -24.97 -5.87
N ILE A 88 -17.41 -23.71 -6.37
CA ILE A 88 -18.46 -22.98 -7.07
C ILE A 88 -18.96 -23.77 -8.30
N LEU A 89 -18.04 -24.36 -9.06
CA LEU A 89 -18.35 -25.14 -10.26
C LEU A 89 -18.88 -26.55 -9.95
N GLY A 90 -18.98 -26.95 -8.68
CA GLY A 90 -19.54 -28.23 -8.26
C GLY A 90 -18.59 -29.43 -8.50
N VAL A 91 -17.27 -29.22 -8.50
CA VAL A 91 -16.29 -30.29 -8.59
C VAL A 91 -16.32 -31.14 -7.31
N LYS A 92 -16.35 -32.48 -7.48
CA LYS A 92 -16.37 -33.45 -6.39
C LYS A 92 -15.00 -34.12 -6.23
N TRP A 93 -14.75 -34.74 -5.08
CA TRP A 93 -13.49 -35.46 -4.83
C TRP A 93 -13.17 -36.48 -5.94
N GLY A 94 -14.13 -37.33 -6.28
CA GLY A 94 -13.96 -38.37 -7.29
C GLY A 94 -13.83 -37.91 -8.74
N ASP A 95 -13.88 -36.61 -9.04
CA ASP A 95 -13.70 -36.10 -10.39
C ASP A 95 -12.23 -36.22 -10.81
N THR A 96 -11.99 -36.64 -12.05
CA THR A 96 -10.67 -36.85 -12.62
C THR A 96 -10.02 -35.58 -13.17
N TYR A 97 -10.43 -34.42 -12.72
CA TYR A 97 -9.92 -33.11 -13.14
C TYR A 97 -10.11 -32.07 -12.06
N ARG A 98 -9.34 -30.97 -12.18
CA ARG A 98 -9.48 -29.76 -11.35
C ARG A 98 -9.40 -28.51 -12.20
N PHE A 99 -9.89 -27.39 -11.66
CA PHE A 99 -9.81 -26.10 -12.32
C PHE A 99 -8.84 -25.14 -11.62
N LYS A 100 -8.22 -24.27 -12.41
CA LYS A 100 -7.54 -23.06 -11.95
C LYS A 100 -8.24 -21.82 -12.50
N LEU A 101 -8.48 -20.86 -11.60
CA LEU A 101 -8.85 -19.48 -11.90
C LEU A 101 -7.56 -18.63 -11.98
N VAL A 102 -6.74 -18.72 -10.92
CA VAL A 102 -5.44 -18.05 -10.83
C VAL A 102 -4.37 -19.01 -11.35
N ASP A 103 -3.70 -18.61 -12.43
CA ASP A 103 -2.58 -19.35 -13.00
C ASP A 103 -1.34 -18.47 -13.02
N GLU A 104 -0.42 -18.74 -12.13
CA GLU A 104 0.75 -17.91 -11.86
C GLU A 104 1.94 -18.17 -12.78
N GLY A 105 1.84 -19.14 -13.73
CA GLY A 105 2.92 -19.54 -14.63
C GLY A 105 4.16 -20.09 -13.89
N GLN A 106 4.93 -20.97 -14.55
CA GLN A 106 6.05 -21.70 -13.90
C GLN A 106 7.37 -20.91 -13.81
N THR A 107 7.43 -19.66 -14.24
CA THR A 107 8.69 -18.96 -14.52
C THR A 107 9.22 -18.12 -13.36
N LYS A 108 8.50 -17.98 -12.25
CA LYS A 108 8.91 -17.14 -11.12
C LYS A 108 9.42 -17.94 -9.92
N CYS A 109 10.47 -17.44 -9.27
CA CYS A 109 10.98 -18.00 -8.03
C CYS A 109 9.87 -18.02 -6.95
N GLN A 110 9.66 -19.14 -6.29
CA GLN A 110 8.63 -19.29 -5.23
C GLN A 110 8.86 -18.37 -4.01
N ALA A 111 10.07 -17.82 -3.86
CA ALA A 111 10.39 -16.88 -2.78
C ALA A 111 9.76 -15.49 -2.96
N HIS A 112 9.25 -15.17 -4.15
CA HIS A 112 8.56 -13.89 -4.44
C HIS A 112 7.06 -14.10 -4.60
N SER A 113 6.28 -13.06 -4.35
CA SER A 113 4.86 -13.08 -4.68
C SER A 113 4.68 -13.32 -6.17
N GLN A 114 3.94 -14.36 -6.52
CA GLN A 114 3.65 -14.74 -7.91
C GLN A 114 2.70 -13.72 -8.55
N THR A 115 1.75 -13.21 -7.78
CA THR A 115 0.81 -12.15 -8.18
C THR A 115 1.52 -10.80 -8.11
N SER A 116 1.59 -10.09 -9.24
CA SER A 116 2.28 -8.79 -9.33
C SER A 116 1.33 -7.59 -9.32
N GLU A 117 0.08 -7.78 -9.69
CA GLU A 117 -0.95 -6.74 -9.80
C GLU A 117 -2.22 -7.20 -9.12
N VAL A 118 -3.02 -6.25 -8.64
CA VAL A 118 -4.36 -6.55 -8.13
C VAL A 118 -5.21 -7.06 -9.28
N THR A 119 -5.80 -8.24 -9.12
CA THR A 119 -6.59 -8.88 -10.17
C THR A 119 -8.04 -9.07 -9.71
N VAL A 120 -8.98 -8.59 -10.51
CA VAL A 120 -10.41 -8.70 -10.25
C VAL A 120 -11.02 -9.76 -11.15
N TYR A 121 -11.58 -10.80 -10.56
CA TYR A 121 -12.28 -11.87 -11.26
C TYR A 121 -13.79 -11.73 -11.02
N LYS A 122 -14.58 -11.51 -12.08
CA LYS A 122 -16.04 -11.43 -12.04
C LYS A 122 -16.64 -12.76 -12.52
N LEU A 123 -17.22 -13.52 -11.61
CA LEU A 123 -17.88 -14.79 -11.91
C LEU A 123 -19.40 -14.53 -11.97
N PHE A 124 -19.94 -14.44 -13.18
CA PHE A 124 -21.38 -14.25 -13.36
C PHE A 124 -22.12 -15.56 -13.09
N TYR A 125 -23.14 -15.51 -12.24
CA TYR A 125 -23.93 -16.67 -11.86
C TYR A 125 -24.45 -17.43 -13.08
N ARG A 126 -24.44 -18.76 -12.97
CA ARG A 126 -25.02 -19.70 -13.92
C ARG A 126 -25.75 -20.80 -13.17
N ASP A 127 -26.81 -21.32 -13.79
CA ASP A 127 -27.46 -22.52 -13.27
C ASP A 127 -26.43 -23.66 -13.21
N GLY A 128 -26.33 -24.30 -12.05
CA GLY A 128 -25.32 -25.29 -11.74
C GLY A 128 -24.15 -24.80 -10.88
N PHE A 129 -24.09 -23.51 -10.50
CA PHE A 129 -23.22 -23.03 -9.43
C PHE A 129 -23.70 -23.56 -8.08
N GLU A 130 -22.75 -23.93 -7.20
CA GLU A 130 -23.06 -24.29 -5.81
C GLU A 130 -23.37 -23.05 -4.93
N VAL A 131 -23.26 -21.83 -5.47
CA VAL A 131 -23.58 -20.57 -4.81
C VAL A 131 -24.67 -19.84 -5.59
N PRO A 132 -25.69 -19.19 -4.93
CA PRO A 132 -26.84 -18.63 -5.60
C PRO A 132 -26.67 -17.16 -6.06
N PHE A 133 -25.42 -16.70 -6.24
CA PHE A 133 -25.09 -15.32 -6.59
C PHE A 133 -23.88 -15.23 -7.52
N SER A 134 -23.75 -14.09 -8.20
CA SER A 134 -22.52 -13.71 -8.89
C SER A 134 -21.44 -13.33 -7.88
N LEU A 135 -20.20 -13.72 -8.11
CA LEU A 135 -19.09 -13.46 -7.18
C LEU A 135 -17.99 -12.64 -7.87
N THR A 136 -17.61 -11.52 -7.26
CA THR A 136 -16.40 -10.78 -7.60
C THR A 136 -15.32 -11.12 -6.59
N ILE A 137 -14.17 -11.61 -7.06
CA ILE A 137 -13.00 -11.91 -6.24
C ILE A 137 -11.90 -10.90 -6.58
N ILE A 138 -11.44 -10.15 -5.59
CA ILE A 138 -10.29 -9.26 -5.71
C ILE A 138 -9.09 -10.02 -5.13
N ASP A 139 -8.22 -10.52 -6.00
CA ASP A 139 -6.96 -11.16 -5.63
C ASP A 139 -5.86 -10.11 -5.52
N THR A 140 -5.11 -10.13 -4.42
CA THR A 140 -4.06 -9.16 -4.16
C THR A 140 -2.69 -9.82 -4.11
N PRO A 141 -1.63 -9.10 -4.53
CA PRO A 141 -0.27 -9.54 -4.23
C PRO A 141 -0.08 -9.78 -2.73
N GLY A 142 0.86 -10.64 -2.36
CA GLY A 142 1.17 -10.90 -0.95
C GLY A 142 1.91 -9.74 -0.31
N PHE A 143 1.49 -9.36 0.89
CA PHE A 143 2.21 -8.43 1.75
C PHE A 143 3.43 -9.09 2.40
N GLY A 144 4.42 -8.28 2.81
CA GLY A 144 5.66 -8.78 3.39
C GLY A 144 6.53 -9.55 2.38
N ASP A 145 6.53 -9.12 1.13
CA ASP A 145 7.33 -9.71 0.05
C ASP A 145 8.84 -9.46 0.28
N THR A 146 9.67 -10.42 -0.15
CA THR A 146 11.13 -10.34 -0.05
C THR A 146 11.74 -9.16 -0.82
N ARG A 147 10.98 -8.55 -1.75
CA ARG A 147 11.38 -7.36 -2.50
C ARG A 147 11.34 -6.07 -1.68
N GLY A 148 10.75 -6.08 -0.49
CA GLY A 148 10.79 -4.99 0.48
C GLY A 148 9.47 -4.28 0.69
N ILE A 149 9.48 -3.34 1.64
CA ILE A 149 8.30 -2.57 2.09
C ILE A 149 7.73 -1.68 0.98
N GLU A 150 8.55 -1.23 0.03
CA GLU A 150 8.07 -0.46 -1.12
C GLU A 150 7.04 -1.25 -1.94
N ARG A 151 7.16 -2.58 -1.96
CA ARG A 151 6.17 -3.44 -2.62
C ARG A 151 4.80 -3.39 -1.94
N ASP A 152 4.77 -3.34 -0.61
CA ASP A 152 3.52 -3.21 0.15
C ASP A 152 2.84 -1.85 -0.11
N ARG A 153 3.64 -0.80 -0.31
CA ARG A 153 3.13 0.51 -0.74
C ARG A 153 2.54 0.49 -2.14
N GLU A 154 3.19 -0.18 -3.09
CA GLU A 154 2.66 -0.34 -4.45
C GLU A 154 1.30 -1.04 -4.42
N ILE A 155 1.14 -2.11 -3.62
CA ILE A 155 -0.14 -2.82 -3.45
C ILE A 155 -1.21 -1.85 -2.92
N THR A 156 -0.87 -1.04 -1.92
CA THR A 156 -1.78 -0.03 -1.36
C THR A 156 -2.21 1.00 -2.41
N VAL A 157 -1.29 1.45 -3.27
CA VAL A 157 -1.58 2.37 -4.38
C VAL A 157 -2.48 1.71 -5.43
N GLN A 158 -2.25 0.44 -5.77
CA GLN A 158 -3.09 -0.31 -6.70
C GLN A 158 -4.53 -0.42 -6.16
N LEU A 159 -4.70 -0.74 -4.87
CA LEU A 159 -6.01 -0.78 -4.22
C LEU A 159 -6.69 0.60 -4.21
N GLN A 160 -5.94 1.66 -3.95
CA GLN A 160 -6.46 3.03 -4.03
C GLN A 160 -6.98 3.35 -5.44
N ASN A 161 -6.23 2.99 -6.47
CA ASN A 161 -6.63 3.18 -7.86
C ASN A 161 -7.92 2.39 -8.18
N LEU A 162 -8.01 1.13 -7.69
CA LEU A 162 -9.18 0.27 -7.86
C LEU A 162 -10.44 0.87 -7.22
N PHE A 163 -10.33 1.37 -5.99
CA PHE A 163 -11.48 1.88 -5.24
C PHE A 163 -11.91 3.29 -5.64
N ALA A 164 -10.96 4.11 -6.14
CA ALA A 164 -11.24 5.48 -6.57
C ALA A 164 -11.81 5.57 -7.99
N SER A 165 -11.67 4.52 -8.80
CA SER A 165 -12.12 4.51 -10.19
C SER A 165 -13.62 4.25 -10.29
N LYS A 166 -14.30 4.93 -11.23
CA LYS A 166 -15.72 4.67 -11.55
C LYS A 166 -15.94 3.25 -12.09
N ASP A 167 -14.97 2.70 -12.81
CA ASP A 167 -15.02 1.35 -13.37
C ASP A 167 -14.42 0.30 -12.42
N GLY A 168 -14.02 0.71 -11.22
CA GLY A 168 -13.42 -0.12 -10.20
C GLY A 168 -14.43 -0.84 -9.31
N VAL A 169 -14.13 -0.90 -8.02
CA VAL A 169 -14.96 -1.54 -7.00
C VAL A 169 -15.35 -0.50 -5.94
N SER A 170 -16.65 -0.29 -5.77
CA SER A 170 -17.21 0.70 -4.84
C SER A 170 -17.78 0.09 -3.55
N GLU A 171 -18.01 -1.25 -3.54
CA GLU A 171 -18.66 -1.96 -2.46
C GLU A 171 -17.97 -3.31 -2.20
N ILE A 172 -18.00 -3.76 -0.95
CA ILE A 172 -17.42 -5.04 -0.54
C ILE A 172 -18.32 -5.75 0.48
N ASP A 173 -18.41 -7.07 0.36
CA ASP A 173 -19.14 -7.92 1.31
C ASP A 173 -18.21 -8.55 2.34
N ALA A 174 -17.02 -9.01 1.94
CA ALA A 174 -16.05 -9.55 2.88
C ALA A 174 -14.59 -9.23 2.51
N VAL A 175 -13.82 -8.88 3.53
CA VAL A 175 -12.35 -8.85 3.49
C VAL A 175 -11.86 -10.18 4.06
N CYS A 176 -11.39 -11.06 3.17
CA CYS A 176 -10.89 -12.39 3.50
C CYS A 176 -9.42 -12.32 3.90
N PHE A 177 -9.17 -12.35 5.20
CA PHE A 177 -7.83 -12.32 5.76
C PHE A 177 -7.26 -13.75 5.82
N VAL A 178 -6.30 -14.06 4.94
CA VAL A 178 -5.70 -15.39 4.81
C VAL A 178 -4.47 -15.52 5.69
N ALA A 179 -4.49 -16.49 6.61
CA ALA A 179 -3.39 -16.76 7.53
C ALA A 179 -3.10 -18.27 7.62
N GLN A 180 -1.83 -18.63 7.75
CA GLN A 180 -1.41 -20.03 7.94
C GLN A 180 -1.75 -20.50 9.36
N ALA A 181 -2.25 -21.72 9.50
CA ALA A 181 -2.70 -22.31 10.78
C ALA A 181 -1.62 -22.33 11.86
N ALA A 182 -0.37 -22.58 11.47
CA ALA A 182 0.76 -22.79 12.39
C ALA A 182 1.32 -21.51 13.04
N LEU A 183 0.82 -20.31 12.70
CA LEU A 183 1.34 -19.05 13.22
C LEU A 183 0.85 -18.75 14.64
N ALA A 184 1.29 -19.56 15.62
CA ALA A 184 0.87 -19.42 17.03
C ALA A 184 1.37 -18.11 17.66
N ARG A 185 2.59 -17.68 17.32
CA ARG A 185 3.18 -16.42 17.75
C ARG A 185 3.58 -15.61 16.53
N LEU A 186 3.09 -14.38 16.46
CA LEU A 186 3.43 -13.51 15.36
C LEU A 186 4.82 -12.90 15.58
N THR A 187 5.71 -13.09 14.63
CA THR A 187 6.96 -12.30 14.55
C THR A 187 6.62 -10.83 14.26
N SER A 188 7.57 -9.93 14.49
CA SER A 188 7.40 -8.50 14.18
C SER A 188 6.98 -8.27 12.73
N THR A 189 7.59 -9.02 11.80
CA THR A 189 7.25 -8.96 10.36
C THR A 189 5.82 -9.44 10.07
N GLN A 190 5.37 -10.52 10.72
CA GLN A 190 4.00 -11.01 10.56
C GLN A 190 2.97 -10.04 11.15
N ARG A 191 3.26 -9.46 12.31
CA ARG A 191 2.43 -8.39 12.91
C ARG A 191 2.35 -7.18 11.98
N TYR A 192 3.48 -6.76 11.39
CA TYR A 192 3.52 -5.69 10.40
C TYR A 192 2.57 -5.97 9.22
N VAL A 193 2.59 -7.19 8.66
CA VAL A 193 1.70 -7.57 7.56
C VAL A 193 0.24 -7.41 7.96
N PHE A 194 -0.15 -7.88 9.15
CA PHE A 194 -1.52 -7.76 9.65
C PHE A 194 -1.94 -6.30 9.82
N ASP A 195 -1.11 -5.49 10.49
CA ASP A 195 -1.40 -4.10 10.75
C ASP A 195 -1.41 -3.27 9.44
N SER A 196 -0.53 -3.58 8.49
CA SER A 196 -0.48 -2.93 7.18
C SER A 196 -1.76 -3.17 6.38
N ILE A 197 -2.24 -4.42 6.33
CA ILE A 197 -3.50 -4.78 5.67
C ILE A 197 -4.68 -4.04 6.32
N LEU A 198 -4.80 -4.13 7.64
CA LEU A 198 -5.92 -3.53 8.38
C LEU A 198 -5.91 -2.01 8.29
N SER A 199 -4.73 -1.44 8.15
CA SER A 199 -4.56 -0.01 8.04
C SER A 199 -5.10 0.59 6.73
N ILE A 200 -5.40 -0.22 5.71
CA ILE A 200 -5.99 0.21 4.43
C ILE A 200 -7.44 0.64 4.60
N PHE A 201 -8.16 0.01 5.53
CA PHE A 201 -9.61 0.08 5.62
C PHE A 201 -10.13 1.12 6.61
N GLY A 202 -11.36 1.58 6.37
CA GLY A 202 -12.16 2.32 7.34
C GLY A 202 -12.69 1.42 8.46
N LYS A 203 -13.07 2.03 9.59
CA LYS A 203 -13.60 1.32 10.76
C LYS A 203 -14.88 0.52 10.48
N ASP A 204 -15.66 0.94 9.49
CA ASP A 204 -16.91 0.32 9.08
C ASP A 204 -16.75 -1.09 8.49
N ILE A 205 -15.52 -1.47 8.08
CA ILE A 205 -15.22 -2.80 7.51
C ILE A 205 -15.00 -3.88 8.58
N ALA A 206 -14.87 -3.53 9.86
CA ALA A 206 -14.56 -4.47 10.94
C ALA A 206 -15.43 -5.73 10.93
N GLU A 207 -16.76 -5.54 10.79
CA GLU A 207 -17.74 -6.63 10.79
C GLU A 207 -17.75 -7.45 9.48
N ASN A 208 -17.04 -7.01 8.46
CA ASN A 208 -16.92 -7.69 7.15
C ASN A 208 -15.62 -8.49 7.02
N ILE A 209 -14.73 -8.44 8.03
CA ILE A 209 -13.49 -9.23 8.03
C ILE A 209 -13.81 -10.70 8.33
N ARG A 210 -13.25 -11.60 7.51
CA ARG A 210 -13.38 -13.06 7.68
C ARG A 210 -12.00 -13.70 7.66
N ILE A 211 -11.72 -14.53 8.67
CA ILE A 211 -10.44 -15.21 8.78
C ILE A 211 -10.51 -16.53 8.03
N LEU A 212 -9.66 -16.68 7.01
CA LEU A 212 -9.51 -17.90 6.23
C LEU A 212 -8.18 -18.54 6.60
N VAL A 213 -8.22 -19.68 7.29
CA VAL A 213 -7.03 -20.37 7.80
C VAL A 213 -6.62 -21.45 6.82
N THR A 214 -5.42 -21.30 6.27
CA THR A 214 -4.82 -22.27 5.34
C THR A 214 -3.86 -23.22 6.05
N PHE A 215 -3.48 -24.33 5.39
CA PHE A 215 -2.62 -25.37 5.96
C PHE A 215 -3.16 -25.94 7.29
N ALA A 216 -4.47 -25.98 7.43
CA ALA A 216 -5.11 -26.48 8.65
C ALA A 216 -5.14 -28.00 8.69
N ASP A 217 -4.90 -28.58 9.88
CA ASP A 217 -4.86 -30.02 10.14
C ASP A 217 -6.15 -30.59 10.77
N GLY A 218 -7.21 -29.79 10.82
CA GLY A 218 -8.46 -30.18 11.49
C GLY A 218 -8.56 -29.77 12.95
N GLN A 219 -7.44 -29.53 13.66
CA GLN A 219 -7.40 -29.06 15.05
C GLN A 219 -7.77 -27.55 15.16
N LYS A 220 -7.83 -27.03 16.40
CA LYS A 220 -7.99 -25.58 16.61
C LYS A 220 -6.72 -24.89 16.09
N PRO A 221 -6.82 -23.99 15.08
CA PRO A 221 -5.63 -23.36 14.50
C PRO A 221 -4.90 -22.48 15.52
N PRO A 222 -3.60 -22.68 15.79
CA PRO A 222 -2.80 -21.85 16.68
C PRO A 222 -2.80 -20.36 16.31
N VAL A 223 -2.89 -20.01 15.03
CA VAL A 223 -2.92 -18.63 14.54
C VAL A 223 -4.05 -17.77 15.14
N LEU A 224 -5.14 -18.39 15.62
CA LEU A 224 -6.26 -17.65 16.21
C LEU A 224 -5.85 -16.91 17.48
N GLU A 225 -4.90 -17.43 18.25
CA GLU A 225 -4.35 -16.77 19.43
C GLU A 225 -3.54 -15.55 19.02
N GLY A 226 -2.70 -15.66 18.00
CA GLY A 226 -1.96 -14.53 17.43
C GLY A 226 -2.87 -13.42 16.86
N ILE A 227 -3.99 -13.80 16.24
CA ILE A 227 -5.00 -12.86 15.73
C ILE A 227 -5.69 -12.11 16.88
N ILE A 228 -6.04 -12.82 17.96
CA ILE A 228 -6.66 -12.20 19.16
C ILE A 228 -5.69 -11.22 19.80
N GLU A 229 -4.44 -11.64 20.03
CA GLU A 229 -3.39 -10.82 20.64
C GLU A 229 -3.05 -9.58 19.81
N SER A 230 -3.05 -9.71 18.48
CA SER A 230 -2.82 -8.58 17.57
C SER A 230 -3.99 -7.60 17.49
N GLY A 231 -5.13 -7.92 18.17
CA GLY A 231 -6.31 -7.08 18.16
C GLY A 231 -6.90 -6.88 16.77
N VAL A 232 -6.89 -7.92 15.92
CA VAL A 232 -7.54 -7.87 14.60
C VAL A 232 -9.05 -7.68 14.82
N PRO A 233 -9.62 -6.58 14.35
CA PRO A 233 -11.06 -6.35 14.46
C PRO A 233 -11.79 -7.27 13.48
N CYS A 234 -12.45 -8.27 14.01
CA CYS A 234 -13.25 -9.22 13.24
C CYS A 234 -14.39 -9.78 14.12
N PRO A 235 -15.48 -10.26 13.52
CA PRO A 235 -16.54 -10.92 14.26
C PRO A 235 -16.02 -12.09 15.08
N LYS A 236 -16.53 -12.24 16.31
CA LYS A 236 -16.17 -13.30 17.23
C LYS A 236 -17.39 -14.17 17.55
N SER A 237 -17.16 -15.47 17.83
CA SER A 237 -18.15 -16.37 18.39
C SER A 237 -18.53 -15.95 19.81
N LYS A 238 -19.54 -16.62 20.39
CA LYS A 238 -19.93 -16.45 21.80
C LYS A 238 -18.77 -16.70 22.78
N ASP A 239 -17.82 -17.54 22.38
CA ASP A 239 -16.63 -17.88 23.17
C ASP A 239 -15.45 -16.94 22.94
N GLY A 240 -15.66 -15.80 22.25
CA GLY A 240 -14.62 -14.81 21.98
C GLY A 240 -13.63 -15.20 20.88
N ILE A 241 -13.84 -16.34 20.20
CA ILE A 241 -12.96 -16.84 19.14
C ILE A 241 -13.32 -16.15 17.81
N PRO A 242 -12.35 -15.64 17.04
CA PRO A 242 -12.58 -15.09 15.71
C PRO A 242 -13.37 -16.05 14.82
N VAL A 243 -14.38 -15.53 14.10
CA VAL A 243 -15.09 -16.32 13.08
C VAL A 243 -14.11 -16.69 11.98
N HIS A 244 -13.88 -17.98 11.81
CA HIS A 244 -12.86 -18.50 10.91
C HIS A 244 -13.34 -19.72 10.13
N PHE A 245 -12.64 -19.97 9.01
CA PHE A 245 -12.88 -21.12 8.12
C PHE A 245 -11.55 -21.81 7.84
N LYS A 246 -11.52 -23.14 7.97
CA LYS A 246 -10.29 -23.94 7.88
C LYS A 246 -10.17 -24.62 6.52
N PHE A 247 -8.98 -24.53 5.93
CA PHE A 247 -8.66 -25.12 4.63
C PHE A 247 -7.29 -25.80 4.67
N ASN A 248 -7.22 -26.97 4.05
CA ASN A 248 -5.96 -27.54 3.64
C ASN A 248 -6.02 -27.82 2.14
N ASN A 249 -5.42 -26.91 1.38
CA ASN A 249 -5.52 -26.94 -0.08
C ASN A 249 -4.47 -27.88 -0.73
N SER A 250 -3.67 -28.65 0.03
CA SER A 250 -2.83 -29.72 -0.49
C SER A 250 -3.67 -30.75 -1.24
N ALA A 251 -4.86 -31.05 -0.71
CA ALA A 251 -5.81 -31.97 -1.30
C ALA A 251 -6.41 -31.52 -2.64
N LEU A 252 -6.28 -30.22 -3.00
CA LEU A 252 -6.93 -29.69 -4.20
C LEU A 252 -6.46 -30.39 -5.48
N PHE A 253 -5.16 -30.69 -5.55
CA PHE A 253 -4.53 -31.33 -6.72
C PHE A 253 -3.94 -32.72 -6.41
N ALA A 254 -4.30 -33.29 -5.26
CA ALA A 254 -3.86 -34.64 -4.85
C ALA A 254 -4.46 -35.74 -5.73
N ASP A 255 -3.83 -36.92 -5.72
CA ASP A 255 -4.35 -38.11 -6.38
C ASP A 255 -5.59 -38.62 -5.66
N ASN A 256 -6.65 -38.85 -6.40
CA ASN A 256 -7.89 -39.42 -5.89
C ASN A 256 -8.13 -40.87 -6.35
N LYS A 257 -7.14 -41.48 -7.02
CA LYS A 257 -7.24 -42.84 -7.58
C LYS A 257 -6.70 -43.96 -6.65
N SER A 258 -6.02 -43.61 -5.57
CA SER A 258 -5.33 -44.56 -4.69
C SER A 258 -6.24 -45.45 -3.83
N ALA A 259 -7.58 -45.38 -3.99
CA ALA A 259 -8.52 -46.24 -3.28
C ALA A 259 -8.73 -47.63 -3.91
N ASP A 260 -8.18 -47.90 -5.12
CA ASP A 260 -8.47 -49.16 -5.86
C ASP A 260 -7.29 -50.15 -5.98
N THR A 261 -6.11 -49.85 -5.42
CA THR A 261 -5.01 -50.82 -5.39
C THR A 261 -5.02 -51.60 -4.09
N GLN A 262 -5.46 -52.83 -4.15
CA GLN A 262 -5.34 -53.87 -3.14
C GLN A 262 -3.87 -54.13 -2.74
N SER A 263 -3.34 -53.30 -1.84
CA SER A 263 -2.19 -53.66 -1.01
C SER A 263 -2.66 -53.54 0.44
N GLY A 264 -2.70 -54.67 1.12
CA GLY A 264 -3.39 -54.92 2.39
C GLY A 264 -2.76 -54.22 3.61
N ASP A 265 -2.79 -52.90 3.64
CA ASP A 265 -2.64 -52.08 4.82
C ASP A 265 -3.86 -51.17 4.91
N ASP A 266 -4.93 -51.68 5.52
CA ASP A 266 -6.27 -51.08 5.57
C ASP A 266 -6.37 -49.85 6.50
N ASP A 267 -5.25 -49.31 7.00
CA ASP A 267 -5.22 -48.25 8.02
C ASP A 267 -4.65 -46.90 7.54
N GLU A 268 -4.23 -46.70 6.29
CA GLU A 268 -3.93 -45.36 5.78
C GLU A 268 -5.24 -44.64 5.45
N GLU A 269 -5.83 -43.96 6.44
CA GLU A 269 -6.88 -43.00 6.21
C GLU A 269 -6.44 -42.05 5.11
N ASN A 270 -7.26 -41.89 4.07
CA ASN A 270 -6.98 -40.96 2.96
C ASN A 270 -7.08 -39.50 3.46
N PHE A 271 -5.98 -38.99 4.03
CA PHE A 271 -5.87 -37.64 4.59
C PHE A 271 -6.27 -36.59 3.57
N ASP A 272 -5.96 -36.79 2.29
CA ASP A 272 -6.32 -35.84 1.24
C ASP A 272 -7.83 -35.74 1.05
N GLN A 273 -8.55 -36.88 1.14
CA GLN A 273 -10.02 -36.86 1.09
C GLN A 273 -10.61 -36.17 2.34
N MET A 274 -10.02 -36.41 3.50
CA MET A 274 -10.44 -35.74 4.74
C MET A 274 -10.23 -34.21 4.62
N PHE A 275 -9.09 -33.77 4.11
CA PHE A 275 -8.79 -32.34 3.88
C PHE A 275 -9.72 -31.72 2.82
N TRP A 276 -10.00 -32.43 1.74
CA TRP A 276 -11.00 -32.03 0.75
C TRP A 276 -12.38 -31.83 1.39
N ASN A 277 -12.83 -32.80 2.18
CA ASN A 277 -14.13 -32.73 2.86
C ASN A 277 -14.19 -31.58 3.87
N MET A 278 -13.12 -31.34 4.64
CA MET A 278 -12.98 -30.21 5.53
C MET A 278 -13.08 -28.88 4.75
N GLY A 279 -12.36 -28.76 3.64
CA GLY A 279 -12.38 -27.60 2.76
C GLY A 279 -13.77 -27.34 2.18
N THR A 280 -14.42 -28.37 1.63
CA THR A 280 -15.78 -28.28 1.07
C THR A 280 -16.80 -27.84 2.11
N LYS A 281 -16.75 -28.40 3.33
CA LYS A 281 -17.60 -27.99 4.45
C LYS A 281 -17.35 -26.52 4.84
N SER A 282 -16.11 -26.10 4.87
CA SER A 282 -15.73 -24.72 5.16
C SER A 282 -16.19 -23.75 4.05
N MET A 283 -16.05 -24.12 2.77
CA MET A 283 -16.57 -23.33 1.64
C MET A 283 -18.08 -23.16 1.74
N LYS A 284 -18.82 -24.24 1.99
CA LYS A 284 -20.29 -24.14 2.18
C LYS A 284 -20.66 -23.18 3.29
N ARG A 285 -20.01 -23.27 4.46
CA ARG A 285 -20.23 -22.37 5.60
C ARG A 285 -19.88 -20.92 5.26
N PHE A 286 -18.75 -20.71 4.59
CA PHE A 286 -18.26 -19.40 4.20
C PHE A 286 -19.22 -18.71 3.23
N PHE A 287 -19.61 -19.38 2.14
CA PHE A 287 -20.51 -18.79 1.14
C PHE A 287 -21.96 -18.60 1.67
N THR A 288 -22.42 -19.49 2.58
CA THR A 288 -23.69 -19.29 3.28
C THR A 288 -23.63 -18.04 4.17
N ALA A 289 -22.55 -17.84 4.93
CA ALA A 289 -22.35 -16.65 5.75
C ALA A 289 -22.21 -15.40 4.86
N LEU A 290 -21.44 -15.46 3.77
CA LEU A 290 -21.24 -14.36 2.83
C LEU A 290 -22.57 -13.86 2.25
N ASN A 291 -23.51 -14.76 2.00
CA ASN A 291 -24.85 -14.38 1.48
C ASN A 291 -25.68 -13.55 2.47
N GLN A 292 -25.34 -13.59 3.75
CA GLN A 292 -26.05 -12.87 4.83
C GLN A 292 -25.30 -11.61 5.30
N ILE A 293 -24.04 -11.40 4.87
CA ILE A 293 -23.25 -10.23 5.26
C ILE A 293 -23.85 -8.98 4.61
N GLU A 294 -23.93 -7.90 5.39
CA GLU A 294 -24.29 -6.59 4.88
C GLU A 294 -23.16 -6.03 4.02
N THR A 295 -23.49 -5.64 2.79
CA THR A 295 -22.55 -4.99 1.88
C THR A 295 -22.14 -3.63 2.41
N LYS A 296 -20.85 -3.33 2.40
CA LYS A 296 -20.31 -2.03 2.82
C LYS A 296 -19.77 -1.25 1.63
N SER A 297 -20.09 0.04 1.63
CA SER A 297 -19.48 0.99 0.70
C SER A 297 -18.01 1.22 1.06
N LEU A 298 -17.14 1.30 0.06
CA LEU A 298 -15.73 1.62 0.25
C LEU A 298 -15.45 3.14 0.36
N THR A 299 -16.48 3.95 0.58
CA THR A 299 -16.33 5.43 0.69
C THR A 299 -15.39 5.81 1.83
N LEU A 300 -15.59 5.24 3.04
CA LEU A 300 -14.72 5.53 4.18
C LEU A 300 -13.30 4.99 3.97
N THR A 301 -13.15 3.83 3.37
CA THR A 301 -11.85 3.25 2.98
C THR A 301 -11.12 4.17 1.98
N ASN A 302 -11.82 4.70 0.98
CA ASN A 302 -11.25 5.69 0.05
C ASN A 302 -10.81 6.97 0.77
N GLU A 303 -11.55 7.42 1.76
CA GLU A 303 -11.17 8.56 2.58
C GLU A 303 -9.88 8.27 3.37
N VAL A 304 -9.77 7.09 4.01
CA VAL A 304 -8.54 6.65 4.70
C VAL A 304 -7.33 6.68 3.77
N LEU A 305 -7.44 6.09 2.58
CA LEU A 305 -6.35 6.04 1.61
C LEU A 305 -5.96 7.43 1.12
N ARG A 306 -6.95 8.31 0.90
CA ARG A 306 -6.72 9.71 0.49
C ARG A 306 -6.00 10.49 1.60
N GLU A 307 -6.48 10.43 2.84
CA GLU A 307 -5.87 11.13 3.98
C GLU A 307 -4.43 10.66 4.24
N ARG A 308 -4.14 9.36 4.08
CA ARG A 308 -2.78 8.82 4.17
C ARG A 308 -1.86 9.39 3.12
N LYS A 309 -2.31 9.38 1.86
CA LYS A 309 -1.53 9.94 0.76
C LYS A 309 -1.25 11.43 0.97
N GLN A 310 -2.26 12.16 1.44
CA GLN A 310 -2.11 13.58 1.74
C GLN A 310 -1.14 13.82 2.90
N LEU A 311 -1.18 12.99 3.95
CA LEU A 311 -0.25 13.06 5.07
C LEU A 311 1.19 12.79 4.61
N GLU A 312 1.43 11.71 3.85
CA GLU A 312 2.75 11.34 3.36
C GLU A 312 3.42 12.51 2.62
N VAL A 313 2.71 13.11 1.67
CA VAL A 313 3.23 14.25 0.90
C VAL A 313 3.41 15.49 1.78
N SER A 314 2.49 15.75 2.72
CA SER A 314 2.63 16.89 3.63
C SER A 314 3.85 16.77 4.52
N VAL A 315 4.18 15.56 4.97
CA VAL A 315 5.38 15.27 5.78
C VAL A 315 6.66 15.50 4.99
N GLU A 316 6.72 15.01 3.75
CA GLU A 316 7.91 15.22 2.90
C GLU A 316 8.18 16.72 2.66
N ASN A 317 7.14 17.47 2.34
CA ASN A 317 7.27 18.92 2.16
C ASN A 317 7.65 19.63 3.46
N LEU A 318 7.07 19.23 4.58
CA LEU A 318 7.41 19.79 5.88
C LEU A 318 8.89 19.56 6.23
N GLN A 319 9.44 18.37 5.98
CA GLN A 319 10.86 18.10 6.19
C GLN A 319 11.76 19.00 5.33
N VAL A 320 11.41 19.19 4.06
CA VAL A 320 12.15 20.11 3.17
C VAL A 320 12.10 21.53 3.70
N GLN A 321 10.93 22.04 4.08
CA GLN A 321 10.77 23.40 4.59
C GLN A 321 11.50 23.61 5.92
N VAL A 322 11.50 22.61 6.79
CA VAL A 322 12.28 22.66 8.05
C VAL A 322 13.77 22.71 7.79
N ARG A 323 14.29 21.89 6.87
CA ARG A 323 15.72 21.93 6.50
C ARG A 323 16.12 23.30 5.94
N LEU A 324 15.28 23.88 5.08
CA LEU A 324 15.51 25.22 4.52
C LEU A 324 15.44 26.31 5.60
N GLY A 325 14.48 26.20 6.52
CA GLY A 325 14.36 27.12 7.65
C GLY A 325 15.58 27.09 8.58
N LEU A 326 16.07 25.89 8.91
CA LEU A 326 17.30 25.73 9.71
C LEU A 326 18.53 26.29 8.99
N ALA A 327 18.64 26.08 7.67
CA ALA A 327 19.73 26.63 6.87
C ALA A 327 19.69 28.16 6.85
N LYS A 328 18.48 28.75 6.71
CA LYS A 328 18.32 30.20 6.73
C LYS A 328 18.66 30.81 8.08
N LEU A 329 18.29 30.14 9.17
CA LEU A 329 18.69 30.51 10.53
C LEU A 329 20.22 30.54 10.69
N GLU A 330 20.89 29.51 10.20
CA GLU A 330 22.35 29.41 10.29
C GLU A 330 23.01 30.51 9.44
N GLU A 331 22.52 30.78 8.22
CA GLU A 331 22.97 31.89 7.38
C GLU A 331 22.85 33.24 8.10
N ILE A 332 21.70 33.50 8.74
CA ILE A 332 21.47 34.72 9.49
C ILE A 332 22.43 34.86 10.67
N ARG A 333 22.62 33.74 11.41
CA ARG A 333 23.52 33.69 12.56
C ARG A 333 24.96 33.97 12.14
N GLU A 334 25.47 33.25 11.17
CA GLU A 334 26.84 33.40 10.67
C GLU A 334 27.07 34.79 10.10
N THR A 335 26.12 35.29 9.27
CA THR A 335 26.21 36.65 8.70
C THR A 335 26.30 37.71 9.81
N ARG A 336 25.48 37.58 10.86
CA ARG A 336 25.48 38.49 11.99
C ARG A 336 26.77 38.44 12.80
N GLU A 337 27.27 37.21 13.10
CA GLU A 337 28.51 37.02 13.84
C GLU A 337 29.69 37.61 13.06
N LYS A 338 29.77 37.34 11.73
CA LYS A 338 30.81 37.91 10.88
C LYS A 338 30.77 39.41 10.75
N ILE A 339 29.57 40.01 10.62
CA ILE A 339 29.42 41.48 10.60
C ILE A 339 29.88 42.07 11.94
N LYS A 340 29.55 41.42 13.08
CA LYS A 340 29.97 41.89 14.40
C LYS A 340 31.46 41.70 14.63
N GLU A 341 32.04 40.57 14.24
CA GLU A 341 33.46 40.25 14.35
C GLU A 341 34.32 41.26 13.58
N HIS A 342 33.85 41.68 12.40
CA HIS A 342 34.59 42.54 11.49
C HIS A 342 34.04 44.00 11.42
N GLU A 343 33.27 44.42 12.41
CA GLU A 343 32.59 45.72 12.41
C GLU A 343 33.55 46.91 12.13
N ALA A 344 34.74 46.89 12.71
CA ALA A 344 35.71 47.91 12.51
C ALA A 344 36.31 47.92 11.07
N ALA A 345 36.57 46.73 10.50
CA ALA A 345 37.05 46.57 9.13
C ALA A 345 35.97 46.96 8.11
N ILE A 346 34.70 46.59 8.36
CA ILE A 346 33.54 46.89 7.51
C ILE A 346 33.26 48.40 7.50
N LYS A 347 33.40 49.11 8.62
CA LYS A 347 33.29 50.59 8.69
C LYS A 347 34.33 51.31 7.84
N THR A 348 35.51 50.71 7.69
CA THR A 348 36.59 51.28 6.86
C THR A 348 36.54 50.77 5.43
N ASN A 349 36.05 49.56 5.19
CA ASN A 349 35.96 48.95 3.86
C ASN A 349 34.72 48.05 3.72
N GLU A 350 33.68 48.54 3.07
CA GLU A 350 32.43 47.75 2.81
C GLU A 350 32.64 46.56 1.86
N ASN A 351 33.77 46.47 1.17
CA ASN A 351 34.13 45.33 0.31
C ASN A 351 34.90 44.24 1.08
N PHE A 352 34.91 44.28 2.43
CA PHE A 352 35.49 43.23 3.22
C PHE A 352 34.77 41.89 2.97
N GLU A 353 35.52 40.85 2.54
CA GLU A 353 34.97 39.52 2.23
C GLU A 353 34.93 38.65 3.48
N PHE A 354 33.83 37.91 3.62
CA PHE A 354 33.68 36.88 4.64
C PHE A 354 32.96 35.67 4.06
N ASP A 355 33.26 34.48 4.60
CA ASP A 355 32.66 33.21 4.18
C ASP A 355 31.32 32.99 4.87
N VAL A 356 30.28 32.62 4.11
CA VAL A 356 28.95 32.25 4.61
C VAL A 356 28.57 30.88 4.05
N SER A 357 28.11 29.98 4.90
CA SER A 357 27.60 28.67 4.50
C SER A 357 26.13 28.79 4.07
N LEU A 358 25.83 28.32 2.86
CA LEU A 358 24.51 28.42 2.24
C LEU A 358 24.05 27.06 1.77
N LYS A 359 22.73 26.78 1.89
CA LYS A 359 22.14 25.60 1.24
C LYS A 359 21.66 25.96 -0.15
N LYS A 360 22.29 25.33 -1.16
CA LYS A 360 21.89 25.50 -2.57
C LYS A 360 21.16 24.28 -3.10
N PRO A 361 20.12 24.48 -3.94
CA PRO A 361 19.46 23.36 -4.61
C PRO A 361 20.44 22.66 -5.57
N VAL A 362 20.51 21.34 -5.49
CA VAL A 362 21.29 20.48 -6.36
C VAL A 362 20.40 19.40 -6.95
N GLN A 363 20.78 18.94 -8.14
CA GLN A 363 20.07 17.86 -8.82
C GLN A 363 20.67 16.51 -8.42
N VAL A 364 19.85 15.64 -7.85
CA VAL A 364 20.24 14.25 -7.50
C VAL A 364 19.60 13.31 -8.52
N ASP A 365 20.43 12.55 -9.24
CA ASP A 365 20.00 11.62 -10.27
C ASP A 365 19.07 10.52 -9.71
N ILE A 366 17.96 10.28 -10.37
CA ILE A 366 16.97 9.23 -10.08
C ILE A 366 16.73 8.31 -11.29
N SER A 367 17.56 8.37 -12.33
CA SER A 367 17.36 7.60 -13.58
C SER A 367 17.24 6.09 -13.34
N GLY A 368 17.83 5.57 -12.26
CA GLY A 368 17.77 4.16 -11.90
C GLY A 368 16.55 3.72 -11.11
N SER A 369 15.67 4.65 -10.66
CA SER A 369 14.50 4.30 -9.84
C SER A 369 13.34 3.71 -10.67
N GLY A 370 13.24 4.07 -11.95
CA GLY A 370 12.08 3.74 -12.79
C GLY A 370 10.84 4.59 -12.50
N ASP A 371 10.92 5.53 -11.59
CA ASP A 371 9.80 6.37 -11.16
C ASP A 371 9.71 7.67 -11.95
N TYR A 372 8.48 8.20 -12.06
CA TYR A 372 8.24 9.55 -12.56
C TYR A 372 8.25 10.56 -11.41
N ILE A 373 8.46 11.83 -11.75
CA ILE A 373 8.60 12.92 -10.79
C ILE A 373 7.80 14.15 -11.24
N THR A 374 7.44 15.02 -10.31
CA THR A 374 6.87 16.35 -10.61
C THR A 374 7.79 17.40 -10.00
N ASN A 375 8.71 17.93 -10.82
CA ASN A 375 9.63 19.00 -10.45
C ASN A 375 9.10 20.35 -10.94
N CYS A 376 9.08 21.34 -10.06
CA CYS A 376 8.85 22.74 -10.44
C CYS A 376 10.15 23.39 -10.90
N GLN A 377 10.21 23.82 -12.17
CA GLN A 377 11.41 24.51 -12.68
C GLN A 377 11.58 25.91 -12.13
N GLN A 378 10.49 26.63 -11.87
CA GLN A 378 10.57 27.98 -11.32
C GLN A 378 11.04 28.01 -9.86
N CYS A 379 10.56 27.07 -9.04
CA CYS A 379 10.91 27.02 -7.62
C CYS A 379 12.11 26.16 -7.31
N GLN A 380 12.62 25.39 -8.29
CA GLN A 380 13.72 24.42 -8.13
C GLN A 380 13.50 23.46 -6.96
N VAL A 381 12.28 22.91 -6.89
CA VAL A 381 11.87 21.95 -5.86
C VAL A 381 11.15 20.77 -6.49
N THR A 382 11.26 19.62 -5.85
CA THR A 382 10.45 18.44 -6.16
C THR A 382 9.11 18.55 -5.45
N CYS A 383 8.02 18.65 -6.22
CA CYS A 383 6.67 18.81 -5.69
C CYS A 383 5.97 17.48 -5.42
N HIS A 384 6.33 16.42 -6.17
CA HIS A 384 5.79 15.08 -5.97
C HIS A 384 6.74 14.01 -6.51
N PHE A 385 7.11 13.04 -5.66
CA PHE A 385 7.93 11.88 -5.99
C PHE A 385 7.63 10.73 -5.01
N PRO A 386 7.44 9.49 -5.48
CA PRO A 386 7.25 9.10 -6.88
C PRO A 386 5.90 9.56 -7.42
N CYS A 387 5.85 9.91 -8.73
CA CYS A 387 4.66 10.42 -9.39
C CYS A 387 4.12 9.39 -10.40
N GLY A 388 2.82 9.06 -10.35
CA GLY A 388 2.20 8.11 -11.28
C GLY A 388 1.93 8.65 -12.70
N ILE A 389 2.36 9.89 -13.03
CA ILE A 389 2.04 10.52 -14.32
C ILE A 389 3.29 10.60 -15.20
N PRO A 390 3.36 9.75 -16.26
CA PRO A 390 4.55 9.67 -17.12
C PRO A 390 4.68 10.81 -18.11
N ASN A 391 3.57 11.45 -18.52
CA ASN A 391 3.56 12.47 -19.57
C ASN A 391 3.37 13.86 -18.97
N ASP A 392 4.25 14.80 -19.34
CA ASP A 392 4.21 16.19 -18.86
C ASP A 392 2.94 16.93 -19.30
N ALA A 393 2.37 16.61 -20.45
CA ALA A 393 1.09 17.16 -20.90
C ALA A 393 -0.07 16.81 -19.94
N ASN A 394 0.06 15.75 -19.14
CA ASN A 394 -0.94 15.29 -18.19
C ASN A 394 -0.62 15.69 -16.74
N LYS A 395 0.40 16.51 -16.49
CA LYS A 395 0.83 16.91 -15.14
C LYS A 395 -0.25 17.65 -14.36
N ARG A 396 -1.25 18.22 -15.04
CA ARG A 396 -2.44 18.76 -14.37
C ARG A 396 -3.14 17.70 -13.51
N GLY A 397 -3.10 16.40 -13.91
CA GLY A 397 -3.62 15.28 -13.15
C GLY A 397 -2.76 14.86 -11.94
N CYS A 398 -1.57 15.45 -11.75
CA CYS A 398 -0.70 15.13 -10.63
C CYS A 398 -1.36 15.52 -9.30
N TRP A 399 -1.16 14.69 -8.29
CA TRP A 399 -1.68 14.95 -6.95
C TRP A 399 -1.22 16.29 -6.36
N ALA A 400 0.02 16.72 -6.64
CA ALA A 400 0.54 18.03 -6.20
C ALA A 400 -0.18 19.22 -6.86
N ILE A 401 -0.98 18.99 -7.89
CA ILE A 401 -1.69 20.05 -8.62
C ILE A 401 -3.16 20.08 -8.22
N ASP A 402 -3.67 21.25 -7.91
CA ASP A 402 -5.09 21.46 -7.68
C ASP A 402 -5.86 21.39 -8.99
N GLN A 403 -6.81 20.44 -9.08
CA GLN A 403 -7.54 20.15 -10.32
C GLN A 403 -8.43 21.33 -10.79
N ASN A 404 -8.93 22.13 -9.85
CA ASN A 404 -9.82 23.26 -10.14
C ASN A 404 -9.02 24.45 -10.66
N THR A 405 -7.95 24.79 -9.95
CA THR A 405 -7.15 26.00 -10.25
C THR A 405 -5.98 25.75 -11.20
N GLY A 406 -5.54 24.49 -11.37
CA GLY A 406 -4.34 24.11 -12.12
C GLY A 406 -3.04 24.56 -11.45
N ARG A 407 -3.08 25.02 -10.19
CA ARG A 407 -1.91 25.51 -9.44
C ARG A 407 -1.34 24.44 -8.54
N CYS A 408 -0.03 24.45 -8.36
CA CYS A 408 0.66 23.55 -7.46
C CYS A 408 0.31 23.85 -6.00
N ARG A 409 -0.01 22.82 -5.23
CA ARG A 409 -0.29 22.90 -3.80
C ARG A 409 1.00 22.92 -2.98
N GLU A 410 2.13 22.53 -3.57
CA GLU A 410 3.36 22.18 -2.87
C GLU A 410 4.45 23.26 -3.01
N CYS A 411 4.79 23.70 -4.21
CA CYS A 411 5.87 24.67 -4.37
C CYS A 411 5.48 26.05 -3.81
N LYS A 412 6.49 26.79 -3.29
CA LYS A 412 6.34 28.10 -2.68
C LYS A 412 5.63 29.10 -3.60
N GLY A 413 5.95 29.08 -4.89
CA GLY A 413 5.35 29.98 -5.88
C GLY A 413 3.92 29.60 -6.29
N LYS A 414 3.35 28.49 -5.77
CA LYS A 414 2.04 27.98 -6.19
C LYS A 414 1.89 27.98 -7.72
N CYS A 415 2.96 27.58 -8.40
CA CYS A 415 3.12 27.70 -9.83
C CYS A 415 2.05 26.90 -10.60
N ASN A 416 1.78 27.31 -11.85
CA ASN A 416 0.87 26.59 -12.71
C ASN A 416 1.45 25.20 -13.06
N TRP A 417 0.59 24.23 -13.34
CA TRP A 417 0.96 22.85 -13.66
C TRP A 417 1.92 22.74 -14.86
N ASN A 418 1.83 23.66 -15.84
CA ASN A 418 2.62 23.65 -17.07
C ASN A 418 4.11 24.00 -16.89
N VAL A 419 4.53 24.42 -15.69
CA VAL A 419 5.95 24.60 -15.34
C VAL A 419 6.50 23.47 -14.47
N HIS A 420 5.75 22.36 -14.42
CA HIS A 420 6.13 21.15 -13.70
C HIS A 420 6.38 20.00 -14.69
N PHE A 421 7.55 19.36 -14.58
CA PHE A 421 8.02 18.38 -15.56
C PHE A 421 8.53 17.11 -14.89
N ASN A 422 8.48 16.00 -15.67
CA ASN A 422 9.27 14.82 -15.38
C ASN A 422 10.73 15.08 -15.72
N GLN A 423 11.61 14.73 -14.82
CA GLN A 423 13.06 14.87 -14.99
C GLN A 423 13.74 13.65 -14.40
N ARG A 424 14.97 13.36 -14.85
CA ARG A 424 15.76 12.23 -14.34
C ARG A 424 16.47 12.55 -13.04
N TYR A 425 16.10 13.63 -12.38
CA TYR A 425 16.65 14.06 -11.12
C TYR A 425 15.56 14.62 -10.20
N ARG A 426 15.80 14.52 -8.89
CA ARG A 426 15.06 15.27 -7.88
C ARG A 426 15.91 16.42 -7.37
N TRP A 427 15.26 17.48 -6.94
CA TRP A 427 15.93 18.57 -6.24
C TRP A 427 16.23 18.16 -4.79
N ASP A 428 17.46 18.36 -4.37
CA ASP A 428 17.95 18.25 -2.99
C ASP A 428 18.78 19.50 -2.65
N TYR A 429 19.31 19.60 -1.44
CA TYR A 429 20.04 20.77 -0.98
C TYR A 429 21.38 20.36 -0.41
N LYS A 430 22.47 21.06 -0.85
CA LYS A 430 23.82 20.89 -0.33
C LYS A 430 24.36 22.15 0.29
N ASP A 431 25.18 22.02 1.34
CA ASP A 431 25.91 23.12 1.94
C ASP A 431 27.03 23.56 1.00
N VAL A 432 27.07 24.87 0.70
CA VAL A 432 28.07 25.51 -0.15
C VAL A 432 28.58 26.75 0.57
N THR A 433 29.90 26.85 0.75
CA THR A 433 30.52 28.06 1.32
C THR A 433 30.75 29.08 0.22
N GLU A 434 30.25 30.27 0.40
CA GLU A 434 30.41 31.41 -0.52
C GLU A 434 31.04 32.61 0.18
N LYS A 435 31.94 33.28 -0.55
CA LYS A 435 32.45 34.58 -0.13
C LYS A 435 31.44 35.64 -0.41
N ARG A 436 31.17 36.49 0.57
CA ARG A 436 30.25 37.64 0.45
C ARG A 436 30.85 38.89 1.05
N THR A 437 30.43 40.05 0.53
CA THR A 437 30.71 41.34 1.10
C THR A 437 29.43 41.99 1.62
N VAL A 438 29.53 42.87 2.62
CA VAL A 438 28.36 43.63 3.11
C VAL A 438 27.81 44.52 1.99
N LYS A 439 28.67 45.03 1.13
CA LYS A 439 28.29 45.83 -0.02
C LYS A 439 27.40 45.04 -0.99
N GLU A 440 27.81 43.86 -1.40
CA GLU A 440 27.01 42.98 -2.28
C GLU A 440 25.68 42.60 -1.66
N LEU A 441 25.67 42.27 -0.38
CA LEU A 441 24.40 41.96 0.32
C LEU A 441 23.47 43.17 0.32
N LYS A 442 23.95 44.38 0.62
CA LYS A 442 23.17 45.60 0.56
C LYS A 442 22.66 45.88 -0.87
N GLU A 443 23.53 45.82 -1.88
CA GLU A 443 23.16 46.04 -3.28
C GLU A 443 22.10 45.09 -3.78
N ASN A 444 22.16 43.79 -3.43
CA ASN A 444 21.17 42.80 -3.80
C ASN A 444 19.80 43.12 -3.20
N TYR A 445 19.74 43.54 -1.94
CA TYR A 445 18.49 43.94 -1.31
C TYR A 445 18.00 45.31 -1.79
N GLU A 446 18.89 46.24 -2.06
CA GLU A 446 18.54 47.56 -2.66
C GLU A 446 17.92 47.37 -4.05
N LYS A 447 18.50 46.49 -4.89
CA LYS A 447 17.93 46.15 -6.20
C LYS A 447 16.55 45.51 -6.08
N ALA A 448 16.33 44.67 -5.05
CA ALA A 448 15.06 44.00 -4.82
C ALA A 448 13.98 44.89 -4.21
N THR A 449 14.36 45.87 -3.39
CA THR A 449 13.43 46.75 -2.62
C THR A 449 13.33 48.17 -3.16
N GLY A 450 14.29 48.61 -3.97
CA GLY A 450 14.36 50.00 -4.48
C GLY A 450 14.76 51.03 -3.42
N GLN A 451 15.20 50.61 -2.23
CA GLN A 451 15.56 51.48 -1.11
C GLN A 451 17.01 51.26 -0.67
N LYS A 452 17.70 52.34 -0.29
CA LYS A 452 19.04 52.26 0.31
C LYS A 452 19.01 51.42 1.60
N MET A 453 19.94 50.49 1.74
CA MET A 453 19.97 49.52 2.83
C MET A 453 21.12 49.82 3.81
N THR A 454 20.78 49.91 5.10
CA THR A 454 21.77 49.91 6.19
C THR A 454 22.04 48.47 6.66
N VAL A 455 23.09 48.28 7.47
CA VAL A 455 23.38 46.94 8.07
C VAL A 455 22.22 46.47 8.93
N GLU A 456 21.61 47.40 9.71
CA GLU A 456 20.44 47.08 10.52
C GLU A 456 19.22 46.75 9.64
N GLY A 457 19.06 47.47 8.50
CA GLY A 457 18.04 47.19 7.50
C GLY A 457 18.18 45.76 6.92
N LEU A 458 19.41 45.40 6.54
CA LEU A 458 19.74 44.02 6.07
C LEU A 458 19.37 42.97 7.10
N MET A 459 19.77 43.16 8.35
CA MET A 459 19.46 42.20 9.45
C MET A 459 17.95 42.10 9.67
N ARG A 460 17.21 43.18 9.56
CA ARG A 460 15.74 43.20 9.68
C ARG A 460 15.08 42.43 8.54
N GLN A 461 15.60 42.57 7.32
CA GLN A 461 15.11 41.86 6.14
C GLN A 461 15.34 40.35 6.28
N LEU A 462 16.56 39.93 6.66
CA LEU A 462 16.90 38.51 6.91
C LEU A 462 15.97 37.88 7.97
N LYS A 463 15.66 38.65 9.04
CA LYS A 463 14.69 38.24 10.05
C LYS A 463 13.28 38.08 9.46
N GLY A 464 12.83 39.03 8.64
CA GLY A 464 11.53 38.96 7.99
C GLY A 464 11.38 37.72 7.08
N GLU A 465 12.42 37.35 6.33
CA GLU A 465 12.44 36.14 5.51
C GLU A 465 12.32 34.86 6.38
N TYR A 466 13.01 34.84 7.51
CA TYR A 466 12.91 33.74 8.47
C TYR A 466 11.49 33.62 9.07
N ASP A 467 10.89 34.75 9.49
CA ASP A 467 9.55 34.75 10.06
C ASP A 467 8.48 34.25 9.06
N ILE A 468 8.63 34.60 7.78
CA ILE A 468 7.76 34.10 6.70
C ILE A 468 7.90 32.59 6.59
N MET A 469 9.14 32.07 6.57
CA MET A 469 9.39 30.64 6.47
C MET A 469 8.86 29.86 7.67
N GLN A 470 9.03 30.40 8.89
CA GLN A 470 8.49 29.84 10.12
C GLN A 470 6.96 29.71 10.07
N ASN A 471 6.27 30.72 9.53
CA ASN A 471 4.83 30.68 9.37
C ASN A 471 4.37 29.63 8.34
N GLU A 472 5.12 29.41 7.26
CA GLU A 472 4.84 28.34 6.28
C GLU A 472 5.00 26.96 6.92
N VAL A 473 6.05 26.75 7.69
CA VAL A 473 6.27 25.50 8.45
C VAL A 473 5.10 25.25 9.41
N LYS A 474 4.66 26.26 10.15
CA LYS A 474 3.51 26.16 11.07
C LYS A 474 2.23 25.71 10.35
N LYS A 475 1.91 26.29 9.19
CA LYS A 475 0.74 25.89 8.38
C LYS A 475 0.82 24.44 7.91
N LEU A 476 2.00 23.96 7.50
CA LEU A 476 2.21 22.57 7.10
C LEU A 476 2.05 21.61 8.29
N MET A 477 2.55 22.00 9.48
CA MET A 477 2.34 21.23 10.72
C MET A 477 0.85 21.10 11.04
N GLU A 478 0.10 22.20 11.03
CA GLU A 478 -1.35 22.20 11.27
C GLU A 478 -2.09 21.31 10.27
N LYS A 479 -1.72 21.33 8.99
CA LYS A 479 -2.28 20.46 7.95
C LYS A 479 -1.99 18.99 8.25
N SER A 480 -0.75 18.65 8.59
CA SER A 480 -0.35 17.27 8.93
C SER A 480 -1.09 16.75 10.17
N THR A 481 -1.22 17.58 11.20
CA THR A 481 -1.98 17.25 12.42
C THR A 481 -3.46 16.99 12.13
N LYS A 482 -4.09 17.79 11.26
CA LYS A 482 -5.48 17.55 10.83
C LYS A 482 -5.64 16.20 10.15
N CYS A 483 -4.74 15.83 9.22
CA CYS A 483 -4.78 14.52 8.56
C CYS A 483 -4.59 13.37 9.57
N LEU A 484 -3.65 13.51 10.52
CA LEU A 484 -3.43 12.51 11.58
C LEU A 484 -4.66 12.31 12.44
N ASN A 485 -5.29 13.39 12.90
CA ASN A 485 -6.50 13.32 13.72
C ASN A 485 -7.65 12.67 12.95
N ARG A 486 -7.83 13.05 11.67
CA ARG A 486 -8.86 12.44 10.83
C ARG A 486 -8.61 10.93 10.65
N LEU A 487 -7.36 10.52 10.41
CA LEU A 487 -7.01 9.10 10.32
C LEU A 487 -7.28 8.32 11.61
N LYS A 488 -7.03 8.91 12.79
CA LYS A 488 -7.39 8.31 14.08
C LYS A 488 -8.90 8.08 14.23
N GLU A 489 -9.72 8.96 13.64
CA GLU A 489 -11.18 8.82 13.67
C GLU A 489 -11.69 7.72 12.75
N ILE A 490 -11.20 7.67 11.50
CA ILE A 490 -11.80 6.86 10.43
C ILE A 490 -11.09 5.55 10.12
N ALA A 491 -9.77 5.44 10.34
CA ALA A 491 -9.01 4.25 9.99
C ALA A 491 -9.27 3.11 10.97
N LEU A 492 -9.36 1.89 10.45
CA LEU A 492 -9.57 0.67 11.23
C LEU A 492 -8.40 0.39 12.16
N LYS A 493 -7.17 0.59 11.66
CA LYS A 493 -5.92 0.58 12.44
C LYS A 493 -5.00 1.72 12.01
N PRO A 494 -4.16 2.24 12.94
CA PRO A 494 -3.12 3.19 12.55
C PRO A 494 -2.11 2.52 11.62
N ASN A 495 -1.42 3.32 10.80
CA ASN A 495 -0.35 2.80 9.97
C ASN A 495 0.82 2.36 10.86
N PRO A 496 1.29 1.12 10.79
CA PRO A 496 2.39 0.64 11.60
C PRO A 496 3.70 1.41 11.35
N LEU A 497 3.90 1.91 10.13
CA LEU A 497 5.08 2.71 9.77
C LEU A 497 4.99 4.19 10.16
N SER A 498 4.02 4.59 10.98
CA SER A 498 3.88 5.95 11.50
C SER A 498 4.51 6.14 12.88
N THR A 499 4.89 5.09 13.59
CA THR A 499 5.48 5.15 14.93
C THR A 499 6.94 4.71 14.93
N PRO A 500 7.89 5.53 15.44
CA PRO A 500 9.31 5.20 15.48
C PRO A 500 9.61 3.89 16.22
N GLU A 501 8.92 3.66 17.32
CA GLU A 501 9.09 2.48 18.17
C GLU A 501 8.70 1.19 17.44
N TYR A 502 7.62 1.24 16.65
CA TYR A 502 7.20 0.09 15.83
C TYR A 502 8.21 -0.20 14.72
N ILE A 503 8.75 0.85 14.08
CA ILE A 503 9.76 0.70 13.03
C ILE A 503 11.06 0.12 13.61
N GLU A 504 11.47 0.54 14.81
CA GLU A 504 12.64 -0.04 15.50
C GLU A 504 12.46 -1.54 15.76
N MET A 505 11.29 -1.94 16.26
CA MET A 505 10.95 -3.35 16.45
C MET A 505 11.03 -4.14 15.13
N LEU A 506 10.62 -3.55 14.00
CA LEU A 506 10.74 -4.18 12.68
C LEU A 506 12.20 -4.32 12.25
N ILE A 507 13.03 -3.29 12.47
CA ILE A 507 14.46 -3.31 12.16
C ILE A 507 15.16 -4.43 12.92
N GLU A 508 14.85 -4.58 14.21
CA GLU A 508 15.39 -5.66 15.03
C GLU A 508 14.93 -7.04 14.55
N GLY A 509 13.64 -7.19 14.24
CA GLY A 509 13.08 -8.43 13.70
C GLY A 509 13.72 -8.83 12.37
N GLU A 510 13.91 -7.90 11.45
CA GLU A 510 14.58 -8.16 10.16
C GLU A 510 16.05 -8.58 10.32
N LYS A 511 16.76 -7.98 11.29
CA LYS A 511 18.15 -8.38 11.62
C LYS A 511 18.23 -9.77 12.23
N GLN A 512 17.27 -10.14 13.09
CA GLN A 512 17.22 -11.45 13.75
C GLN A 512 16.83 -12.57 12.79
N GLU A 513 15.80 -12.35 11.94
CA GLU A 513 15.34 -13.35 10.96
C GLU A 513 16.32 -13.49 9.79
N ALA A 514 17.07 -12.47 9.45
CA ALA A 514 18.11 -12.41 8.40
C ALA A 514 17.72 -13.06 7.06
N LYS A 515 16.43 -13.02 6.69
CA LYS A 515 15.91 -13.58 5.43
C LYS A 515 16.51 -12.88 4.21
N PRO A 516 16.54 -13.53 3.04
CA PRO A 516 17.05 -12.90 1.81
C PRO A 516 16.49 -11.49 1.59
N GLY A 517 17.37 -10.49 1.33
CA GLY A 517 17.01 -9.09 1.14
C GLY A 517 16.85 -8.26 2.41
N TRP A 518 17.07 -8.80 3.62
CA TRP A 518 16.88 -8.09 4.89
C TRP A 518 17.65 -6.76 4.99
N LYS A 519 18.90 -6.69 4.47
CA LYS A 519 19.69 -5.45 4.51
C LYS A 519 19.01 -4.29 3.78
N LYS A 520 18.44 -4.56 2.60
CA LYS A 520 17.69 -3.55 1.83
C LYS A 520 16.40 -3.13 2.56
N ARG A 521 15.72 -4.08 3.22
CA ARG A 521 14.51 -3.76 4.02
C ARG A 521 14.87 -2.92 5.24
N VAL A 522 15.96 -3.24 5.95
CA VAL A 522 16.46 -2.42 7.08
C VAL A 522 16.81 -1.00 6.63
N GLU A 523 17.47 -0.83 5.48
CA GLU A 523 17.76 0.51 4.94
C GLU A 523 16.49 1.31 4.65
N SER A 524 15.47 0.68 4.06
CA SER A 524 14.17 1.32 3.83
C SER A 524 13.48 1.69 5.14
N LEU A 525 13.51 0.79 6.14
CA LEU A 525 12.95 1.04 7.48
C LEU A 525 13.65 2.20 8.20
N MET A 526 14.97 2.31 8.11
CA MET A 526 15.71 3.44 8.69
C MET A 526 15.25 4.79 8.11
N LYS A 527 15.09 4.89 6.79
CA LYS A 527 14.56 6.10 6.15
C LYS A 527 13.13 6.43 6.62
N MET A 528 12.30 5.40 6.85
CA MET A 528 10.95 5.59 7.38
C MET A 528 10.95 6.01 8.84
N LYS A 529 11.89 5.49 9.66
CA LYS A 529 12.05 5.87 11.06
C LYS A 529 12.33 7.36 11.21
N GLU A 530 13.24 7.92 10.42
CA GLU A 530 13.52 9.37 10.40
C GLU A 530 12.24 10.20 10.13
N LYS A 531 11.41 9.77 9.17
CA LYS A 531 10.14 10.43 8.89
C LYS A 531 9.15 10.30 10.05
N ALA A 532 9.05 9.14 10.67
CA ALA A 532 8.15 8.89 11.79
C ALA A 532 8.57 9.67 13.04
N GLU A 533 9.87 9.77 13.35
CA GLU A 533 10.41 10.60 14.44
C GLU A 533 10.09 12.08 14.23
N PHE A 534 10.24 12.55 13.01
CA PHE A 534 9.87 13.92 12.66
C PHE A 534 8.37 14.17 12.88
N MET A 535 7.51 13.22 12.46
CA MET A 535 6.06 13.33 12.66
C MET A 535 5.65 13.26 14.12
N ALA A 536 6.30 12.43 14.92
CA ALA A 536 6.04 12.38 16.35
C ALA A 536 6.34 13.72 17.03
N LYS A 537 7.38 14.45 16.60
CA LYS A 537 7.66 15.82 17.08
C LYS A 537 6.57 16.80 16.66
N VAL A 538 6.11 16.73 15.41
CA VAL A 538 5.01 17.56 14.90
C VAL A 538 3.72 17.31 15.69
N GLU A 539 3.40 16.05 15.98
CA GLU A 539 2.20 15.67 16.74
C GLU A 539 2.23 16.21 18.18
N LYS A 540 3.41 16.21 18.80
CA LYS A 540 3.63 16.77 20.16
C LYS A 540 3.66 18.31 20.18
N GLY A 541 3.57 18.97 19.02
CA GLY A 541 3.65 20.44 18.92
C GLY A 541 5.05 20.99 19.19
N GLU A 542 6.09 20.15 19.16
CA GLU A 542 7.48 20.56 19.33
C GLU A 542 7.90 21.43 18.15
N LYS A 543 8.70 22.49 18.42
CA LYS A 543 9.18 23.39 17.36
C LYS A 543 10.25 22.67 16.52
N PRO A 544 9.96 22.27 15.28
CA PRO A 544 10.92 21.52 14.45
C PRO A 544 12.13 22.36 13.99
N LEU A 545 12.05 23.70 14.16
CA LEU A 545 13.12 24.66 13.85
C LEU A 545 14.03 25.00 15.04
N SER A 546 13.78 24.46 16.23
CA SER A 546 14.64 24.70 17.38
C SER A 546 15.61 23.52 17.55
N ARG A 547 16.91 23.70 17.30
CA ARG A 547 17.91 22.98 18.07
C ARG A 547 17.71 23.39 19.52
N GLN A 548 17.56 22.44 20.43
CA GLN A 548 17.25 22.63 21.85
C GLN A 548 18.40 23.27 22.66
N GLU A 549 19.42 23.79 21.98
CA GLU A 549 20.53 24.50 22.59
C GLU A 549 20.42 25.98 22.23
N SER A 550 19.83 26.73 23.16
CA SER A 550 20.02 28.18 23.36
C SER A 550 20.00 29.06 22.12
N LEU A 551 18.87 29.15 21.43
CA LEU A 551 18.59 30.31 20.61
C LEU A 551 17.68 31.30 21.37
N ASP A 552 18.04 31.64 22.58
CA ASP A 552 17.81 32.97 23.12
C ASP A 552 18.67 33.95 22.31
N VAL A 553 18.36 34.08 21.02
CA VAL A 553 18.80 35.24 20.26
C VAL A 553 17.96 36.40 20.78
N LYS A 554 18.40 37.01 21.88
CA LYS A 554 17.97 38.36 22.23
C LYS A 554 18.35 39.24 21.05
N PHE A 555 17.35 39.60 20.25
CA PHE A 555 17.45 40.59 19.20
C PHE A 555 17.56 41.98 19.82
#